data_fdda69cc2f3ca840d9e3d9e3682b8e2b
#
_entry.id   fdda69cc2f3ca840d9e3d9e3682b8e2b
#
_cell.length_a   1.000
_cell.length_b   1.000
_cell.length_c   1.000
_cell.angle_alpha   90.00
_cell.angle_beta   90.00
_cell.angle_gamma   90.00
#
_symmetry.space_group_name_H-M   'P 1'
#
loop_
_entity.id
_entity.type
_entity.pdbx_description
1 polymer ?
#
loop_
_entity_poly.entity_id
_entity_poly.type
_entity_poly.pdbx_seq_one_letter_code
_entity_poly.pdbx_strand_id
1 'polypeptide(L)'
;MKNYKKKGMLLVAITVVFLLTIVFFYLLVSIKLWTYNSVSILNIDDDVITVFTTLDLELFEDNNFFYYDTLKYNYKINSKDNFEEGVILTLELEKSFKLVNDDMIILLPNKRVTILSLIIDSWRVKWKN
;
A
#
# COMPACT_ATOMS: atom_id res chain seq x y z
N MET A 1 -2.43 -55.35 13.74
CA MET A 1 -3.40 -54.38 14.20
C MET A 1 -2.82 -53.03 14.62
N LYS A 2 -1.66 -53.01 15.23
CA LYS A 2 -1.00 -51.74 15.58
C LYS A 2 -0.65 -50.87 14.39
N ASN A 3 -0.38 -51.45 13.20
CA ASN A 3 -0.02 -50.71 12.01
C ASN A 3 -1.19 -49.98 11.34
N TYR A 4 -2.42 -50.47 11.55
CA TYR A 4 -3.62 -49.80 11.02
C TYR A 4 -3.92 -48.47 11.70
N LYS A 5 -3.75 -48.39 13.02
CA LYS A 5 -3.95 -47.14 13.77
C LYS A 5 -2.92 -46.10 13.38
N LYS A 6 -1.65 -46.48 13.17
CA LYS A 6 -0.58 -45.58 12.75
C LYS A 6 -0.81 -45.03 11.35
N LYS A 7 -1.24 -45.89 10.41
CA LYS A 7 -1.57 -45.46 9.04
C LYS A 7 -2.78 -44.52 9.02
N GLY A 8 -3.81 -44.82 9.82
CA GLY A 8 -4.97 -43.96 9.91
C GLY A 8 -4.64 -42.58 10.50
N MET A 9 -3.81 -42.54 11.56
CA MET A 9 -3.35 -41.28 12.13
C MET A 9 -2.49 -40.49 11.14
N LEU A 10 -1.63 -41.16 10.40
CA LEU A 10 -0.79 -40.52 9.40
C LEU A 10 -1.64 -39.90 8.28
N LEU A 11 -2.64 -40.62 7.78
CA LEU A 11 -3.57 -40.14 6.77
C LEU A 11 -4.35 -38.92 7.25
N VAL A 12 -4.84 -38.96 8.50
CA VAL A 12 -5.56 -37.83 9.09
C VAL A 12 -4.63 -36.61 9.20
N ALA A 13 -3.40 -36.82 9.67
CA ALA A 13 -2.42 -35.74 9.80
C ALA A 13 -2.10 -35.11 8.44
N ILE A 14 -1.89 -35.92 7.41
CA ILE A 14 -1.61 -35.41 6.06
C ILE A 14 -2.81 -34.64 5.50
N THR A 15 -4.03 -35.15 5.72
CA THR A 15 -5.25 -34.49 5.27
C THR A 15 -5.42 -33.13 5.96
N VAL A 16 -5.19 -33.07 7.27
CA VAL A 16 -5.27 -31.82 8.04
C VAL A 16 -4.25 -30.81 7.53
N VAL A 17 -3.00 -31.22 7.35
CA VAL A 17 -1.95 -30.35 6.83
C VAL A 17 -2.30 -29.83 5.43
N PHE A 18 -2.83 -30.71 4.58
CA PHE A 18 -3.22 -30.32 3.22
C PHE A 18 -4.36 -29.30 3.25
N LEU A 19 -5.38 -29.51 4.07
CA LEU A 19 -6.48 -28.55 4.23
C LEU A 19 -6.01 -27.21 4.75
N LEU A 20 -5.13 -27.22 5.77
CA LEU A 20 -4.55 -26.00 6.30
C LEU A 20 -3.74 -25.25 5.24
N THR A 21 -3.02 -25.97 4.41
CA THR A 21 -2.25 -25.37 3.30
C THR A 21 -3.18 -24.69 2.30
N ILE A 22 -4.28 -25.34 1.94
CA ILE A 22 -5.28 -24.78 1.02
C ILE A 22 -5.90 -23.50 1.61
N VAL A 23 -6.28 -23.53 2.88
CA VAL A 23 -6.83 -22.35 3.57
C VAL A 23 -5.82 -21.21 3.62
N PHE A 24 -4.56 -21.53 3.91
CA PHE A 24 -3.49 -20.56 3.95
C PHE A 24 -3.29 -19.86 2.60
N PHE A 25 -3.23 -20.64 1.51
CA PHE A 25 -3.13 -20.07 0.15
C PHE A 25 -4.34 -19.23 -0.21
N TYR A 26 -5.53 -19.68 0.16
CA TYR A 26 -6.75 -18.93 -0.07
C TYR A 26 -6.69 -17.55 0.62
N LEU A 27 -6.23 -17.52 1.87
CA LEU A 27 -6.08 -16.26 2.60
C LEU A 27 -5.04 -15.35 1.94
N LEU A 28 -3.92 -15.92 1.48
CA LEU A 28 -2.89 -15.12 0.80
C LEU A 28 -3.39 -14.45 -0.48
N VAL A 29 -4.29 -15.11 -1.19
CA VAL A 29 -4.86 -14.58 -2.44
C VAL A 29 -6.04 -13.65 -2.17
N SER A 30 -6.83 -13.93 -1.12
CA SER A 30 -8.04 -13.17 -0.80
C SER A 30 -7.76 -11.85 -0.10
N ILE A 31 -6.74 -11.80 0.76
CA ILE A 31 -6.41 -10.59 1.49
C ILE A 31 -5.66 -9.64 0.58
N LYS A 32 -6.25 -8.47 0.35
CA LYS A 32 -5.64 -7.40 -0.45
C LYS A 32 -5.23 -6.26 0.46
N LEU A 33 -3.99 -5.84 0.32
CA LEU A 33 -3.42 -4.73 1.07
C LEU A 33 -3.22 -3.53 0.17
N TRP A 34 -3.45 -2.34 0.71
CA TRP A 34 -3.13 -1.11 0.02
C TRP A 34 -1.63 -0.86 0.08
N THR A 35 -1.05 -0.51 -1.06
CA THR A 35 0.31 0.04 -1.10
C THR A 35 0.23 1.55 -1.17
N TYR A 36 1.25 2.23 -0.61
CA TYR A 36 1.30 3.68 -0.53
C TYR A 36 2.61 4.19 -1.09
N ASN A 37 2.55 5.34 -1.74
CA ASN A 37 3.74 6.05 -2.20
C ASN A 37 3.96 7.27 -1.32
N SER A 38 5.22 7.54 -0.96
CA SER A 38 5.60 8.73 -0.20
C SER A 38 5.74 9.92 -1.12
N VAL A 39 5.16 11.04 -0.74
CA VAL A 39 5.22 12.29 -1.50
C VAL A 39 5.69 13.40 -0.56
N SER A 40 6.67 14.19 -1.01
CA SER A 40 7.22 15.28 -0.23
C SER A 40 6.35 16.52 -0.31
N ILE A 41 6.14 17.18 0.84
CA ILE A 41 5.44 18.45 0.93
C ILE A 41 6.46 19.57 0.79
N LEU A 42 6.21 20.52 -0.12
CA LEU A 42 7.07 21.71 -0.30
C LEU A 42 6.62 22.89 0.56
N ASN A 43 5.32 23.09 0.66
CA ASN A 43 4.76 24.24 1.37
C ASN A 43 3.39 23.89 1.93
N ILE A 44 3.03 24.51 3.05
CA ILE A 44 1.73 24.35 3.70
C ILE A 44 1.16 25.75 3.93
N ASP A 45 -0.04 25.98 3.43
CA ASP A 45 -0.76 27.24 3.60
C ASP A 45 -2.21 26.93 4.00
N ASP A 46 -2.43 26.68 5.30
CA ASP A 46 -3.71 26.36 5.94
C ASP A 46 -4.37 25.12 5.33
N ASP A 47 -5.32 25.29 4.41
CA ASP A 47 -6.02 24.20 3.73
C ASP A 47 -5.44 23.88 2.34
N VAL A 48 -4.34 24.52 1.98
CA VAL A 48 -3.67 24.29 0.68
C VAL A 48 -2.26 23.80 0.93
N ILE A 49 -1.90 22.69 0.30
CA ILE A 49 -0.54 22.18 0.37
C ILE A 49 0.03 22.08 -1.04
N THR A 50 1.34 22.33 -1.15
CA THR A 50 2.09 22.16 -2.39
C THR A 50 3.01 20.97 -2.25
N VAL A 51 2.92 20.02 -3.16
CA VAL A 51 3.71 18.79 -3.12
C VAL A 51 4.53 18.64 -4.39
N PHE A 52 5.69 18.00 -4.26
CA PHE A 52 6.53 17.63 -5.39
C PHE A 52 6.53 16.12 -5.54
N THR A 53 6.32 15.65 -6.77
CA THR A 53 6.28 14.22 -7.05
C THR A 53 6.94 13.91 -8.38
N THR A 54 7.62 12.76 -8.43
CA THR A 54 8.07 12.13 -9.66
C THR A 54 7.13 11.00 -10.10
N LEU A 55 6.06 10.77 -9.33
CA LEU A 55 5.07 9.76 -9.61
C LEU A 55 4.19 10.15 -10.79
N ASP A 56 3.51 9.16 -11.35
CA ASP A 56 2.57 9.38 -12.42
C ASP A 56 1.41 10.26 -11.95
N LEU A 57 1.08 11.27 -12.73
CA LEU A 57 0.03 12.23 -12.40
C LEU A 57 -1.32 11.55 -12.24
N GLU A 58 -1.55 10.45 -12.96
CA GLU A 58 -2.78 9.68 -12.87
C GLU A 58 -3.08 9.18 -11.47
N LEU A 59 -2.06 8.90 -10.67
CA LEU A 59 -2.24 8.47 -9.29
C LEU A 59 -2.93 9.55 -8.44
N PHE A 60 -2.62 10.81 -8.69
CA PHE A 60 -3.26 11.93 -8.00
C PHE A 60 -4.65 12.21 -8.54
N GLU A 61 -4.88 12.01 -9.82
CA GLU A 61 -6.18 12.21 -10.44
C GLU A 61 -7.17 11.10 -10.08
N ASP A 62 -6.71 9.86 -9.99
CA ASP A 62 -7.54 8.71 -9.62
C ASP A 62 -7.88 8.68 -8.15
N ASN A 63 -7.01 9.24 -7.30
CA ASN A 63 -7.24 9.33 -5.87
C ASN A 63 -7.77 10.71 -5.51
N ASN A 64 -8.52 10.78 -4.40
CA ASN A 64 -9.03 12.03 -3.86
C ASN A 64 -8.69 12.19 -2.38
N PHE A 65 -7.78 11.37 -1.85
CA PHE A 65 -7.37 11.44 -0.46
C PHE A 65 -5.93 10.95 -0.30
N PHE A 66 -5.31 11.36 0.81
CA PHE A 66 -4.01 10.85 1.24
C PHE A 66 -4.02 10.70 2.76
N TYR A 67 -3.01 10.00 3.29
CA TYR A 67 -2.81 9.86 4.73
C TYR A 67 -1.60 10.67 5.17
N TYR A 68 -1.77 11.37 6.28
CA TYR A 68 -0.68 12.04 6.99
C TYR A 68 -0.84 11.74 8.47
N ASP A 69 0.17 11.12 9.07
CA ASP A 69 0.21 10.76 10.50
C ASP A 69 -1.10 10.09 10.96
N THR A 70 -1.53 9.05 10.26
CA THR A 70 -2.76 8.26 10.49
C THR A 70 -4.07 9.00 10.21
N LEU A 71 -4.02 10.27 9.84
CA LEU A 71 -5.21 11.05 9.48
C LEU A 71 -5.43 11.04 7.98
N LYS A 72 -6.70 10.94 7.59
CA LYS A 72 -7.09 10.97 6.19
C LYS A 72 -7.50 12.38 5.79
N TYR A 73 -6.92 12.89 4.71
CA TYR A 73 -7.23 14.20 4.13
C TYR A 73 -7.76 14.03 2.72
N ASN A 74 -8.95 14.57 2.47
CA ASN A 74 -9.48 14.64 1.11
C ASN A 74 -8.96 15.89 0.42
N TYR A 75 -8.69 15.79 -0.89
CA TYR A 75 -8.09 16.90 -1.64
C TYR A 75 -8.70 17.06 -3.03
N LYS A 76 -8.49 18.23 -3.59
CA LYS A 76 -8.72 18.54 -5.01
C LYS A 76 -7.46 19.15 -5.58
N ILE A 77 -7.16 18.82 -6.82
CA ILE A 77 -6.00 19.37 -7.51
C ILE A 77 -6.37 20.75 -8.05
N ASN A 78 -5.70 21.79 -7.55
CA ASN A 78 -5.91 23.17 -8.01
C ASN A 78 -5.05 23.53 -9.19
N SER A 79 -3.76 23.15 -9.16
CA SER A 79 -2.83 23.48 -10.23
C SER A 79 -1.76 22.41 -10.36
N LYS A 80 -1.17 22.36 -11.55
CA LYS A 80 -0.11 21.44 -11.93
C LYS A 80 0.96 22.21 -12.65
N ASP A 81 2.20 22.13 -12.18
CA ASP A 81 3.35 22.74 -12.81
C ASP A 81 4.43 21.69 -13.04
N ASN A 82 4.89 21.59 -14.26
CA ASN A 82 6.02 20.72 -14.58
C ASN A 82 7.31 21.39 -14.14
N PHE A 83 8.15 20.64 -13.44
CA PHE A 83 9.43 21.14 -12.94
C PHE A 83 10.49 20.07 -13.08
N GLU A 84 11.45 20.28 -13.98
CA GLU A 84 12.54 19.34 -14.26
C GLU A 84 12.02 17.92 -14.54
N GLU A 85 12.34 16.96 -13.66
CA GLU A 85 11.93 15.56 -13.79
C GLU A 85 10.64 15.22 -13.05
N GLY A 86 10.01 16.21 -12.43
CA GLY A 86 8.83 15.98 -11.61
C GLY A 86 7.72 16.97 -11.88
N VAL A 87 6.71 16.91 -11.04
CA VAL A 87 5.53 17.77 -11.11
C VAL A 87 5.29 18.38 -9.74
N ILE A 88 5.00 19.67 -9.73
CA ILE A 88 4.56 20.38 -8.53
C ILE A 88 3.05 20.50 -8.60
N LEU A 89 2.36 19.96 -7.58
CA LEU A 89 0.92 19.97 -7.47
C LEU A 89 0.49 20.84 -6.30
N THR A 90 -0.50 21.68 -6.52
CA THR A 90 -1.17 22.42 -5.45
C THR A 90 -2.49 21.73 -5.15
N LEU A 91 -2.63 21.24 -3.92
CA LEU A 91 -3.79 20.48 -3.47
C LEU A 91 -4.60 21.31 -2.49
N GLU A 92 -5.89 21.42 -2.73
CA GLU A 92 -6.83 22.06 -1.82
C GLU A 92 -7.49 21.00 -0.95
N LEU A 93 -7.40 21.16 0.37
CA LEU A 93 -7.90 20.20 1.34
C LEU A 93 -9.27 20.62 1.85
N GLU A 94 -10.09 19.67 2.25
CA GLU A 94 -11.42 19.95 2.85
C GLU A 94 -11.31 20.49 4.27
N LYS A 95 -10.17 20.27 4.94
CA LYS A 95 -9.93 20.75 6.30
C LYS A 95 -8.49 21.24 6.43
N SER A 96 -8.26 22.09 7.43
CA SER A 96 -6.92 22.65 7.69
C SER A 96 -5.90 21.55 7.96
N PHE A 97 -4.73 21.69 7.35
CA PHE A 97 -3.61 20.76 7.53
C PHE A 97 -2.78 21.16 8.74
N LYS A 98 -2.60 20.24 9.67
CA LYS A 98 -1.78 20.46 10.87
C LYS A 98 -0.53 19.60 10.79
N LEU A 99 0.62 20.24 10.85
CA LEU A 99 1.91 19.56 10.93
C LEU A 99 2.09 18.98 12.34
N VAL A 100 2.21 17.68 12.45
CA VAL A 100 2.33 16.97 13.73
C VAL A 100 3.78 16.67 14.07
N ASN A 101 4.62 16.44 13.05
CA ASN A 101 6.04 16.15 13.23
C ASN A 101 6.85 16.91 12.16
N ASP A 102 8.18 16.78 12.23
CA ASP A 102 9.08 17.45 11.28
C ASP A 102 9.09 16.79 9.90
N ASP A 103 8.49 15.59 9.77
CA ASP A 103 8.44 14.90 8.50
C ASP A 103 7.34 15.50 7.61
N MET A 104 7.76 16.14 6.53
CA MET A 104 6.85 16.72 5.54
C MET A 104 6.58 15.71 4.42
N ILE A 105 6.00 14.56 4.78
CA ILE A 105 5.73 13.47 3.86
C ILE A 105 4.28 13.00 4.04
N ILE A 106 3.57 12.90 2.92
CA ILE A 106 2.23 12.31 2.87
C ILE A 106 2.29 10.94 2.19
N LEU A 107 1.31 10.09 2.49
CA LEU A 107 1.18 8.77 1.89
C LEU A 107 0.00 8.75 0.94
N LEU A 108 0.29 8.59 -0.34
CA LEU A 108 -0.73 8.50 -1.38
C LEU A 108 -1.05 7.04 -1.68
N PRO A 109 -2.33 6.62 -1.61
CA PRO A 109 -2.68 5.25 -1.98
C PRO A 109 -2.31 4.95 -3.43
N ASN A 110 -1.68 3.82 -3.66
CA ASN A 110 -1.30 3.40 -5.00
C ASN A 110 -2.31 2.38 -5.55
N LYS A 111 -2.18 1.13 -5.12
CA LYS A 111 -3.06 0.06 -5.59
C LYS A 111 -3.18 -1.02 -4.52
N ARG A 112 -4.24 -1.81 -4.63
CA ARG A 112 -4.38 -3.00 -3.79
C ARG A 112 -3.57 -4.13 -4.40
N VAL A 113 -2.80 -4.80 -3.58
CA VAL A 113 -2.02 -5.97 -3.97
C VAL A 113 -2.33 -7.11 -2.99
N THR A 114 -2.23 -8.36 -3.50
CA THR A 114 -2.39 -9.52 -2.63
C THR A 114 -1.12 -9.75 -1.83
N ILE A 115 -1.25 -10.40 -0.66
CA ILE A 115 -0.08 -10.78 0.15
C ILE A 115 0.85 -11.68 -0.67
N LEU A 116 0.28 -12.60 -1.45
CA LEU A 116 1.05 -13.48 -2.31
C LEU A 116 1.89 -12.70 -3.32
N SER A 117 1.32 -11.68 -3.94
CA SER A 117 2.02 -10.81 -4.89
C SER A 117 3.22 -10.12 -4.23
N LEU A 118 3.04 -9.61 -3.00
CA LEU A 118 4.13 -8.97 -2.25
C LEU A 118 5.26 -9.95 -1.95
N ILE A 119 4.94 -11.18 -1.60
CA ILE A 119 5.94 -12.22 -1.32
C ILE A 119 6.71 -12.55 -2.59
N ILE A 120 6.03 -12.72 -3.71
CA ILE A 120 6.66 -13.04 -5.01
C ILE A 120 7.58 -11.91 -5.45
N ASP A 121 7.15 -10.66 -5.32
CA ASP A 121 7.96 -9.49 -5.69
C ASP A 121 9.22 -9.40 -4.82
N SER A 122 9.09 -9.68 -3.53
CA SER A 122 10.22 -9.71 -2.60
C SER A 122 11.23 -10.79 -3.00
N TRP A 123 10.75 -11.96 -3.42
CA TRP A 123 11.62 -13.05 -3.88
C TRP A 123 12.34 -12.70 -5.18
N ARG A 124 11.66 -12.05 -6.13
CA ARG A 124 12.26 -11.62 -7.40
C ARG A 124 13.42 -10.66 -7.17
N VAL A 125 13.27 -9.72 -6.25
CA VAL A 125 14.34 -8.78 -5.90
C VAL A 125 15.55 -9.52 -5.33
N LYS A 126 15.33 -10.54 -4.50
CA LYS A 126 16.39 -11.37 -3.93
C LYS A 126 17.17 -12.15 -4.98
N TRP A 127 16.49 -12.64 -6.02
CA TRP A 127 17.11 -13.47 -7.05
C TRP A 127 17.85 -12.67 -8.12
N LYS A 128 17.52 -11.41 -8.32
CA LYS A 128 18.19 -10.54 -9.29
C LYS A 128 19.49 -9.92 -8.76
N ASN A 129 19.70 -9.94 -7.49
CA ASN A 129 20.93 -9.47 -6.85
C ASN A 129 21.85 -10.63 -6.49
#